data_9d25cb77f3d08fb2ea710bcc439b05b0
#
_entry.id   9d25cb77f3d08fb2ea710bcc439b05b0
#
_cell.length_a   1.000
_cell.length_b   1.000
_cell.length_c   1.000
_cell.angle_alpha   90.00
_cell.angle_beta   90.00
_cell.angle_gamma   90.00
#
_symmetry.space_group_name_H-M   'P 1'
#
loop_
_entity.id
_entity.type
_entity.pdbx_description
1 polymer ?
#
loop_
_entity_poly.entity_id
_entity_poly.type
_entity_poly.pdbx_seq_one_letter_code
_entity_poly.pdbx_strand_id
1 'polypeptide(L)'
;SMKRTLLLFCFFGSFFYARSQSYFGFRDDNYAGIQGVLFNPSVIVDSKYKSDVTIFSASATGQNDLYGLNFAEVLDGNYDIQADASKNIKSNNRGNLNVDIMGPSFTLNITPVHSIALYSRVRSVTSLVDVNGQLIDEVSKDLDASNSFLIQGGNPNGVSNTWAEIGASYATVLLDEDDHFVKGGLTVKYLMAGVNGY
;
A
#
# COMPACT_ATOMS: atom_id res chain seq x y z
N SER A 1 -29.68 -27.28 8.19
CA SER A 1 -29.27 -27.26 9.57
C SER A 1 -28.55 -25.93 9.86
N MET A 2 -28.93 -25.25 10.91
CA MET A 2 -28.51 -23.90 11.32
C MET A 2 -27.00 -23.66 11.29
N LYS A 3 -26.18 -24.66 11.59
CA LYS A 3 -24.71 -24.57 11.57
C LYS A 3 -24.14 -24.31 10.16
N ARG A 4 -24.73 -24.92 9.12
CA ARG A 4 -24.28 -24.69 7.72
C ARG A 4 -24.69 -23.31 7.20
N THR A 5 -25.83 -22.80 7.61
CA THR A 5 -26.28 -21.45 7.26
C THR A 5 -25.45 -20.36 7.94
N LEU A 6 -25.05 -20.57 9.20
CA LEU A 6 -24.17 -19.67 9.94
C LEU A 6 -22.76 -19.62 9.33
N LEU A 7 -22.19 -20.75 8.91
CA LEU A 7 -20.91 -20.84 8.22
C LEU A 7 -20.92 -20.10 6.86
N LEU A 8 -21.99 -20.25 6.09
CA LEU A 8 -22.20 -19.52 4.84
C LEU A 8 -22.31 -18.01 5.07
N PHE A 9 -22.99 -17.58 6.14
CA PHE A 9 -23.12 -16.16 6.47
C PHE A 9 -21.78 -15.53 6.92
N CYS A 10 -20.97 -16.26 7.68
CA CYS A 10 -19.61 -15.82 8.04
C CYS A 10 -18.69 -15.76 6.82
N PHE A 11 -18.81 -16.69 5.88
CA PHE A 11 -18.01 -16.70 4.64
C PHE A 11 -18.39 -15.54 3.71
N PHE A 12 -19.66 -15.20 3.58
CA PHE A 12 -20.12 -14.04 2.81
C PHE A 12 -19.78 -12.69 3.49
N GLY A 13 -19.75 -12.64 4.81
CA GLY A 13 -19.41 -11.42 5.57
C GLY A 13 -17.95 -10.99 5.42
N SER A 14 -17.04 -11.90 5.06
CA SER A 14 -15.60 -11.59 4.90
C SER A 14 -15.26 -10.90 3.58
N PHE A 15 -16.15 -10.86 2.60
CA PHE A 15 -15.89 -10.21 1.31
C PHE A 15 -16.07 -8.68 1.30
N PHE A 16 -16.61 -8.08 2.36
CA PHE A 16 -16.89 -6.64 2.38
C PHE A 16 -15.73 -5.73 2.83
N TYR A 17 -14.57 -6.29 3.13
CA TYR A 17 -13.40 -5.52 3.57
C TYR A 17 -12.18 -5.71 2.66
N ALA A 18 -12.36 -5.59 1.34
CA ALA A 18 -11.22 -5.49 0.44
C ALA A 18 -10.59 -4.10 0.62
N ARG A 19 -9.55 -3.99 1.47
CA ARG A 19 -8.68 -2.81 1.53
C ARG A 19 -7.59 -2.96 0.49
N SER A 20 -7.40 -1.93 -0.34
CA SER A 20 -6.23 -1.84 -1.19
C SER A 20 -4.97 -1.86 -0.31
N GLN A 21 -4.09 -2.82 -0.53
CA GLN A 21 -2.88 -3.02 0.27
C GLN A 21 -1.66 -2.65 -0.57
N SER A 22 -0.74 -1.90 0.03
CA SER A 22 0.59 -1.69 -0.54
C SER A 22 1.34 -3.03 -0.59
N TYR A 23 2.16 -3.23 -1.61
CA TYR A 23 2.95 -4.47 -1.79
C TYR A 23 2.10 -5.75 -1.89
N PHE A 24 1.03 -5.68 -2.67
CA PHE A 24 0.20 -6.84 -2.95
C PHE A 24 1.04 -8.00 -3.52
N GLY A 25 0.97 -9.18 -2.93
CA GLY A 25 1.75 -10.36 -3.32
C GLY A 25 3.02 -10.61 -2.49
N PHE A 26 3.52 -9.63 -1.73
CA PHE A 26 4.71 -9.81 -0.86
C PHE A 26 4.38 -10.02 0.60
N ARG A 27 3.09 -10.03 0.97
CA ARG A 27 2.69 -10.03 2.37
C ARG A 27 2.81 -11.38 3.05
N ASP A 28 2.43 -12.44 2.34
CA ASP A 28 2.25 -13.78 2.91
C ASP A 28 3.03 -14.87 2.15
N ASP A 29 3.99 -14.48 1.30
CA ASP A 29 4.76 -15.41 0.49
C ASP A 29 6.14 -15.70 1.13
N ASN A 30 6.52 -16.96 1.18
CA ASN A 30 7.87 -17.39 1.62
C ASN A 30 9.00 -16.89 0.69
N TYR A 31 8.64 -16.27 -0.44
CA TYR A 31 9.56 -15.61 -1.38
C TYR A 31 9.55 -14.09 -1.25
N ALA A 32 8.82 -13.53 -0.29
CA ALA A 32 8.72 -12.08 -0.08
C ALA A 32 10.05 -11.43 0.31
N GLY A 33 11.03 -12.21 0.77
CA GLY A 33 12.35 -11.73 1.16
C GLY A 33 12.27 -10.63 2.19
N ILE A 34 13.13 -9.60 2.03
CA ILE A 34 13.18 -8.46 2.95
C ILE A 34 11.87 -7.66 2.98
N GLN A 35 11.09 -7.67 1.92
CA GLN A 35 9.82 -6.90 1.87
C GLN A 35 8.76 -7.47 2.81
N GLY A 36 8.78 -8.79 3.04
CA GLY A 36 7.90 -9.46 4.00
C GLY A 36 8.10 -8.97 5.43
N VAL A 37 9.31 -8.56 5.80
CA VAL A 37 9.65 -8.04 7.14
C VAL A 37 8.80 -6.83 7.54
N LEU A 38 8.40 -6.02 6.55
CA LEU A 38 7.59 -4.81 6.79
C LEU A 38 6.21 -5.14 7.39
N PHE A 39 5.72 -6.34 7.13
CA PHE A 39 4.40 -6.82 7.57
C PHE A 39 4.51 -7.81 8.73
N ASN A 40 5.42 -8.75 8.62
CA ASN A 40 5.63 -9.79 9.60
C ASN A 40 7.11 -10.16 9.69
N PRO A 41 7.83 -9.76 10.74
CA PRO A 41 9.26 -10.06 10.86
C PRO A 41 9.58 -11.56 10.93
N SER A 42 8.62 -12.42 11.32
CA SER A 42 8.87 -13.86 11.42
C SER A 42 9.00 -14.57 10.07
N VAL A 43 8.61 -13.92 8.94
CA VAL A 43 8.68 -14.57 7.61
C VAL A 43 10.12 -14.83 7.13
N ILE A 44 11.10 -14.16 7.71
CA ILE A 44 12.50 -14.31 7.28
C ILE A 44 13.14 -15.60 7.76
N VAL A 45 12.64 -16.24 8.83
CA VAL A 45 13.30 -17.40 9.43
C VAL A 45 13.11 -18.69 8.65
N ASP A 46 12.03 -18.83 7.88
CA ASP A 46 11.77 -19.97 7.00
C ASP A 46 11.84 -19.59 5.51
N SER A 47 12.48 -18.46 5.23
CA SER A 47 12.73 -18.01 3.87
C SER A 47 13.51 -19.07 3.08
N LYS A 48 13.11 -19.29 1.82
CA LYS A 48 13.82 -20.16 0.87
C LYS A 48 15.23 -19.67 0.55
N TYR A 49 15.50 -18.40 0.82
CA TYR A 49 16.81 -17.77 0.56
C TYR A 49 17.61 -17.69 1.85
N LYS A 50 18.89 -18.09 1.78
CA LYS A 50 19.84 -17.92 2.88
C LYS A 50 20.13 -16.44 3.16
N SER A 51 20.10 -15.64 2.12
CA SER A 51 20.24 -14.18 2.17
C SER A 51 19.48 -13.54 1.03
N ASP A 52 18.91 -12.39 1.27
CA ASP A 52 18.27 -11.55 0.27
C ASP A 52 18.75 -10.12 0.44
N VAL A 53 19.01 -9.44 -0.67
CA VAL A 53 19.49 -8.06 -0.70
C VAL A 53 18.64 -7.27 -1.68
N THR A 54 18.01 -6.23 -1.18
CA THR A 54 17.32 -5.24 -2.00
C THR A 54 18.14 -3.95 -2.00
N ILE A 55 18.53 -3.48 -3.18
CA ILE A 55 19.21 -2.19 -3.35
C ILE A 55 18.18 -1.07 -3.33
N PHE A 56 17.07 -1.27 -4.07
CA PHE A 56 16.00 -0.28 -4.19
C PHE A 56 14.69 -0.97 -4.55
N SER A 57 13.61 -0.53 -3.91
CA SER A 57 12.24 -0.91 -4.28
C SER A 57 11.31 0.28 -4.06
N ALA A 58 10.34 0.48 -4.92
CA ALA A 58 9.37 1.56 -4.79
C ALA A 58 7.96 1.02 -5.00
N SER A 59 7.03 1.55 -4.24
CA SER A 59 5.60 1.31 -4.37
C SER A 59 4.85 2.63 -4.24
N ALA A 60 3.86 2.84 -5.11
CA ALA A 60 2.96 3.97 -5.03
C ALA A 60 1.52 3.47 -5.12
N THR A 61 0.67 3.94 -4.22
CA THR A 61 -0.77 3.64 -4.24
C THR A 61 -1.56 4.94 -4.17
N GLY A 62 -2.42 5.15 -5.16
CA GLY A 62 -3.32 6.29 -5.22
C GLY A 62 -4.77 5.84 -5.07
N GLN A 63 -5.55 6.64 -4.37
CA GLN A 63 -7.00 6.48 -4.24
C GLN A 63 -7.65 7.84 -4.45
N ASN A 64 -8.74 7.88 -5.18
CA ASN A 64 -9.56 9.07 -5.34
C ASN A 64 -11.03 8.70 -5.46
N ASP A 65 -11.91 9.65 -5.22
CA ASP A 65 -13.36 9.48 -5.40
C ASP A 65 -13.90 10.30 -6.60
N LEU A 66 -13.01 10.89 -7.41
CA LEU A 66 -13.37 11.66 -8.60
C LEU A 66 -13.41 10.78 -9.85
N TYR A 67 -12.37 10.00 -10.10
CA TYR A 67 -12.27 9.14 -11.28
C TYR A 67 -12.35 7.67 -10.90
N GLY A 68 -13.20 6.93 -11.60
CA GLY A 68 -13.28 5.47 -11.53
C GLY A 68 -12.79 4.84 -12.83
N LEU A 69 -11.98 3.80 -12.72
CA LEU A 69 -11.46 3.05 -13.85
C LEU A 69 -12.17 1.70 -13.95
N ASN A 70 -12.60 1.33 -15.17
CA ASN A 70 -13.07 -0.02 -15.45
C ASN A 70 -11.88 -0.90 -15.82
N PHE A 71 -11.47 -1.77 -14.93
CA PHE A 71 -10.30 -2.63 -15.12
C PHE A 71 -10.41 -3.55 -16.34
N ALA A 72 -11.60 -4.00 -16.69
CA ALA A 72 -11.80 -4.85 -17.86
C ALA A 72 -11.46 -4.10 -19.17
N GLU A 73 -11.89 -2.85 -19.27
CA GLU A 73 -11.63 -1.99 -20.44
C GLU A 73 -10.16 -1.53 -20.50
N VAL A 74 -9.53 -1.29 -19.34
CA VAL A 74 -8.09 -0.96 -19.29
C VAL A 74 -7.23 -2.12 -19.81
N LEU A 75 -7.61 -3.36 -19.54
CA LEU A 75 -6.88 -4.54 -20.01
C LEU A 75 -7.03 -4.78 -21.53
N ASP A 76 -8.09 -4.29 -22.14
CA ASP A 76 -8.29 -4.39 -23.61
C ASP A 76 -7.36 -3.45 -24.42
N GLY A 77 -6.61 -2.58 -23.75
CA GLY A 77 -5.55 -1.76 -24.37
C GLY A 77 -6.04 -0.55 -25.17
N ASN A 78 -7.35 -0.30 -25.26
CA ASN A 78 -7.97 0.81 -25.97
C ASN A 78 -8.59 1.86 -25.03
N TYR A 79 -8.24 1.83 -23.74
CA TYR A 79 -8.83 2.69 -22.74
C TYR A 79 -8.22 4.09 -22.75
N ASP A 80 -9.07 5.10 -22.97
CA ASP A 80 -8.70 6.51 -22.83
C ASP A 80 -9.20 7.04 -21.48
N ILE A 81 -8.26 7.32 -20.57
CA ILE A 81 -8.57 7.79 -19.21
C ILE A 81 -9.43 9.07 -19.24
N GLN A 82 -9.22 9.97 -20.21
CA GLN A 82 -9.98 11.22 -20.28
C GLN A 82 -11.41 11.03 -20.78
N ALA A 83 -11.59 10.09 -21.72
CA ALA A 83 -12.89 9.83 -22.35
C ALA A 83 -13.72 8.78 -21.60
N ASP A 84 -13.07 7.70 -21.12
CA ASP A 84 -13.75 6.48 -20.68
C ASP A 84 -13.85 6.36 -19.15
N ALA A 85 -13.04 7.14 -18.39
CA ALA A 85 -13.12 7.12 -16.93
C ALA A 85 -14.49 7.63 -16.44
N SER A 86 -15.13 6.86 -15.58
CA SER A 86 -16.33 7.34 -14.90
C SER A 86 -15.97 8.52 -13.98
N LYS A 87 -16.75 9.61 -14.06
CA LYS A 87 -16.48 10.83 -13.32
C LYS A 87 -17.55 11.04 -12.25
N ASN A 88 -17.10 11.26 -11.03
CA ASN A 88 -17.96 11.60 -9.89
C ASN A 88 -17.58 12.99 -9.37
N ILE A 89 -17.93 13.99 -10.15
CA ILE A 89 -17.58 15.39 -9.90
C ILE A 89 -18.41 15.93 -8.75
N LYS A 90 -17.74 16.29 -7.65
CA LYS A 90 -18.30 16.94 -6.47
C LYS A 90 -17.53 18.21 -6.16
N SER A 91 -18.10 19.08 -5.32
CA SER A 91 -17.38 20.22 -4.77
C SER A 91 -16.36 19.86 -3.68
N ASN A 92 -16.40 18.60 -3.18
CA ASN A 92 -15.62 18.11 -2.05
C ASN A 92 -14.99 16.73 -2.31
N ASN A 93 -14.43 16.54 -3.48
CA ASN A 93 -13.71 15.31 -3.81
C ASN A 93 -12.48 15.13 -2.92
N ARG A 94 -12.05 13.86 -2.80
CA ARG A 94 -10.94 13.43 -1.96
C ARG A 94 -9.96 12.58 -2.74
N GLY A 95 -8.68 12.70 -2.37
CA GLY A 95 -7.62 11.87 -2.92
C GLY A 95 -6.59 11.52 -1.86
N ASN A 96 -6.01 10.34 -1.96
CA ASN A 96 -4.90 9.89 -1.13
C ASN A 96 -3.80 9.34 -2.01
N LEU A 97 -2.57 9.68 -1.69
CA LEU A 97 -1.38 9.15 -2.34
C LEU A 97 -0.42 8.64 -1.27
N ASN A 98 -0.05 7.36 -1.38
CA ASN A 98 0.98 6.77 -0.54
C ASN A 98 2.16 6.39 -1.44
N VAL A 99 3.32 6.87 -1.09
CA VAL A 99 4.59 6.51 -1.73
C VAL A 99 5.48 5.86 -0.69
N ASP A 100 6.10 4.77 -1.08
CA ASP A 100 6.93 3.94 -0.23
C ASP A 100 8.18 3.54 -1.01
N ILE A 101 9.34 3.93 -0.52
CA ILE A 101 10.63 3.67 -1.14
C ILE A 101 11.50 2.95 -0.13
N MET A 102 11.87 1.72 -0.44
CA MET A 102 12.84 0.96 0.32
C MET A 102 14.22 1.17 -0.30
N GLY A 103 15.18 1.58 0.51
CA GLY A 103 16.59 1.68 0.14
C GLY A 103 17.36 0.38 0.41
N PRO A 104 18.69 0.46 0.54
CA PRO A 104 19.51 -0.71 0.80
C PRO A 104 19.03 -1.48 2.03
N SER A 105 18.77 -2.75 1.84
CA SER A 105 18.15 -3.63 2.84
C SER A 105 18.61 -5.06 2.62
N PHE A 106 18.72 -5.84 3.69
CA PHE A 106 19.11 -7.24 3.57
C PHE A 106 18.49 -8.12 4.66
N THR A 107 18.32 -9.40 4.35
CA THR A 107 18.06 -10.48 5.31
C THR A 107 19.19 -11.50 5.29
N LEU A 108 19.42 -12.13 6.41
CA LEU A 108 20.40 -13.21 6.56
C LEU A 108 19.86 -14.26 7.52
N ASN A 109 19.81 -15.51 7.06
CA ASN A 109 19.59 -16.67 7.90
C ASN A 109 20.91 -17.08 8.53
N ILE A 110 21.11 -16.78 9.82
CA ILE A 110 22.31 -17.10 10.58
C ILE A 110 22.38 -18.60 10.81
N THR A 111 21.25 -19.20 11.17
CA THR A 111 21.05 -20.62 11.34
C THR A 111 19.70 -21.02 10.75
N PRO A 112 19.37 -22.31 10.62
CA PRO A 112 18.04 -22.73 10.18
C PRO A 112 16.88 -22.20 11.04
N VAL A 113 17.15 -21.80 12.28
CA VAL A 113 16.15 -21.37 13.25
C VAL A 113 16.28 -19.89 13.65
N HIS A 114 17.30 -19.17 13.17
CA HIS A 114 17.55 -17.77 13.54
C HIS A 114 17.87 -16.92 12.31
N SER A 115 17.19 -15.81 12.18
CA SER A 115 17.36 -14.88 11.07
C SER A 115 17.35 -13.44 11.54
N ILE A 116 18.08 -12.59 10.80
CA ILE A 116 18.13 -11.14 11.01
C ILE A 116 17.81 -10.42 9.72
N ALA A 117 17.31 -9.19 9.86
CA ALA A 117 17.15 -8.27 8.75
C ALA A 117 17.49 -6.84 9.16
N LEU A 118 18.05 -6.07 8.22
CA LEU A 118 18.19 -4.63 8.32
C LEU A 118 17.59 -4.00 7.08
N TYR A 119 16.88 -2.90 7.25
CA TYR A 119 16.29 -2.17 6.13
C TYR A 119 16.27 -0.67 6.36
N SER A 120 16.27 0.06 5.25
CA SER A 120 16.03 1.48 5.21
C SER A 120 14.81 1.77 4.33
N ARG A 121 14.02 2.79 4.70
CA ARG A 121 12.76 3.08 4.01
C ARG A 121 12.39 4.55 4.15
N VAL A 122 11.80 5.11 3.11
CA VAL A 122 11.16 6.43 3.14
C VAL A 122 9.71 6.27 2.77
N ARG A 123 8.82 6.89 3.53
CA ARG A 123 7.38 6.87 3.27
C ARG A 123 6.84 8.29 3.20
N SER A 124 5.93 8.50 2.25
CA SER A 124 5.15 9.72 2.15
C SER A 124 3.67 9.36 2.03
N VAL A 125 2.86 9.97 2.88
CA VAL A 125 1.40 9.82 2.86
C VAL A 125 0.80 11.21 2.68
N THR A 126 0.13 11.40 1.55
CA THR A 126 -0.55 12.64 1.22
C THR A 126 -2.05 12.40 1.16
N SER A 127 -2.82 13.24 1.82
CA SER A 127 -4.28 13.25 1.78
C SER A 127 -4.75 14.63 1.34
N LEU A 128 -5.63 14.63 0.34
CA LEU A 128 -6.29 15.83 -0.16
C LEU A 128 -7.78 15.69 0.12
N VAL A 129 -8.39 16.72 0.67
CA VAL A 129 -9.82 16.77 0.98
C VAL A 129 -10.43 18.09 0.47
N ASP A 130 -11.73 18.09 0.25
CA ASP A 130 -12.50 19.25 -0.21
C ASP A 130 -11.99 19.86 -1.52
N VAL A 131 -11.41 19.04 -2.39
CA VAL A 131 -10.96 19.45 -3.72
C VAL A 131 -12.18 19.56 -4.65
N ASN A 132 -12.30 20.68 -5.34
CA ASN A 132 -13.35 20.83 -6.33
C ASN A 132 -13.06 19.97 -7.56
N GLY A 133 -13.88 18.94 -7.79
CA GLY A 133 -13.70 17.98 -8.88
C GLY A 133 -13.88 18.62 -10.26
N GLN A 134 -14.69 19.66 -10.38
CA GLN A 134 -14.84 20.40 -11.63
C GLN A 134 -13.54 21.11 -12.02
N LEU A 135 -12.84 21.71 -11.05
CA LEU A 135 -11.53 22.30 -11.29
C LEU A 135 -10.53 21.28 -11.81
N ILE A 136 -10.48 20.11 -11.18
CA ILE A 136 -9.58 19.03 -11.61
C ILE A 136 -9.93 18.55 -13.03
N ASP A 137 -11.21 18.36 -13.32
CA ASP A 137 -11.68 17.91 -14.63
C ASP A 137 -11.36 18.94 -15.74
N GLU A 138 -11.55 20.22 -15.49
CA GLU A 138 -11.21 21.27 -16.45
C GLU A 138 -9.70 21.44 -16.64
N VAL A 139 -8.90 21.36 -15.57
CA VAL A 139 -7.43 21.34 -15.68
C VAL A 139 -6.93 20.14 -16.47
N SER A 140 -7.55 18.98 -16.32
CA SER A 140 -7.18 17.76 -17.06
C SER A 140 -7.47 17.84 -18.57
N LYS A 141 -8.33 18.79 -18.99
CA LYS A 141 -8.69 19.06 -20.39
C LYS A 141 -7.88 20.21 -21.02
N ASP A 142 -6.71 20.53 -20.46
CA ASP A 142 -5.82 21.60 -20.93
C ASP A 142 -6.38 23.04 -20.84
N LEU A 143 -7.30 23.30 -19.87
CA LEU A 143 -7.83 24.64 -19.60
C LEU A 143 -8.12 25.43 -20.90
N ASP A 144 -9.00 24.90 -21.74
CA ASP A 144 -9.36 25.59 -22.97
C ASP A 144 -9.96 26.98 -22.64
N ALA A 145 -9.20 28.04 -22.97
CA ALA A 145 -9.54 29.43 -22.66
C ALA A 145 -10.85 29.89 -23.30
N SER A 146 -11.44 29.08 -24.18
CA SER A 146 -12.72 29.38 -24.82
C SER A 146 -13.94 29.14 -23.92
N ASN A 147 -13.77 28.33 -22.84
CA ASN A 147 -14.84 28.03 -21.92
C ASN A 147 -14.73 28.83 -20.63
N SER A 148 -15.67 29.77 -20.42
CA SER A 148 -15.82 30.38 -19.10
C SER A 148 -16.55 29.43 -18.15
N PHE A 149 -15.91 29.02 -17.07
CA PHE A 149 -16.52 28.21 -16.03
C PHE A 149 -16.50 28.94 -14.68
N LEU A 150 -17.53 28.68 -13.88
CA LEU A 150 -17.63 29.20 -12.53
C LEU A 150 -17.39 28.09 -11.54
N ILE A 151 -16.30 28.18 -10.78
CA ILE A 151 -16.00 27.24 -9.71
C ILE A 151 -16.73 27.71 -8.45
N GLN A 152 -17.67 26.90 -7.98
CA GLN A 152 -18.36 27.12 -6.72
C GLN A 152 -18.02 26.03 -5.71
N GLY A 153 -17.62 26.44 -4.52
CA GLY A 153 -17.26 25.52 -3.44
C GLY A 153 -15.86 24.92 -3.60
N GLY A 154 -15.48 24.16 -2.60
CA GLY A 154 -14.15 23.64 -2.42
C GLY A 154 -13.28 24.58 -1.59
N ASN A 155 -12.81 24.07 -0.47
CA ASN A 155 -11.77 24.71 0.32
C ASN A 155 -10.66 23.65 0.43
N PRO A 156 -9.84 23.50 -0.61
CA PRO A 156 -8.90 22.41 -0.69
C PRO A 156 -7.94 22.43 0.50
N ASN A 157 -7.88 21.32 1.20
CA ASN A 157 -6.96 21.09 2.30
C ASN A 157 -6.13 19.87 2.00
N GLY A 158 -4.80 20.00 2.13
CA GLY A 158 -3.87 18.94 1.87
C GLY A 158 -2.95 18.72 3.06
N VAL A 159 -2.81 17.48 3.48
CA VAL A 159 -1.85 17.09 4.50
C VAL A 159 -0.88 16.09 3.90
N SER A 160 0.41 16.38 4.00
CA SER A 160 1.47 15.48 3.57
C SER A 160 2.41 15.20 4.73
N ASN A 161 2.61 13.93 5.04
CA ASN A 161 3.54 13.46 6.06
C ASN A 161 4.59 12.58 5.40
N THR A 162 5.85 12.95 5.56
CA THR A 162 6.99 12.18 5.07
C THR A 162 7.91 11.84 6.22
N TRP A 163 8.39 10.60 6.27
CA TRP A 163 9.36 10.15 7.25
C TRP A 163 10.27 9.09 6.65
N ALA A 164 11.48 8.99 7.20
CA ALA A 164 12.40 7.91 6.94
C ALA A 164 12.45 6.97 8.15
N GLU A 165 12.70 5.70 7.90
CA GLU A 165 12.86 4.68 8.93
C GLU A 165 14.06 3.79 8.62
N ILE A 166 14.78 3.42 9.68
CA ILE A 166 15.77 2.35 9.68
C ILE A 166 15.25 1.30 10.66
N GLY A 167 15.12 0.06 10.19
CA GLY A 167 14.61 -1.04 10.99
C GLY A 167 15.60 -2.19 11.09
N ALA A 168 15.65 -2.81 12.26
CA ALA A 168 16.35 -4.06 12.50
C ALA A 168 15.35 -5.09 13.01
N SER A 169 15.35 -6.26 12.39
CA SER A 169 14.45 -7.36 12.74
C SER A 169 15.24 -8.61 13.11
N TYR A 170 14.69 -9.36 14.05
CA TYR A 170 15.14 -10.69 14.43
C TYR A 170 13.95 -11.62 14.41
N ALA A 171 14.16 -12.83 13.88
CA ALA A 171 13.16 -13.89 13.85
C ALA A 171 13.75 -15.23 14.28
N THR A 172 12.91 -16.05 14.89
CA THR A 172 13.30 -17.39 15.35
C THR A 172 12.15 -18.37 15.22
N VAL A 173 12.48 -19.63 14.97
CA VAL A 173 11.55 -20.75 15.13
C VAL A 173 11.42 -21.02 16.62
N LEU A 174 10.20 -21.06 17.13
CA LEU A 174 9.86 -21.31 18.53
C LEU A 174 9.47 -22.76 18.76
N LEU A 175 8.80 -23.37 17.79
CA LEU A 175 8.38 -24.76 17.82
C LEU A 175 8.44 -25.33 16.40
N ASP A 176 9.04 -26.49 16.26
CA ASP A 176 9.10 -27.27 15.02
C ASP A 176 8.88 -28.75 15.36
N GLU A 177 7.62 -29.14 15.41
CA GLU A 177 7.16 -30.50 15.66
C GLU A 177 6.26 -30.93 14.49
N ASP A 178 6.13 -32.25 14.27
CA ASP A 178 5.51 -32.86 13.08
C ASP A 178 4.19 -32.20 12.62
N ASP A 179 3.33 -31.77 13.56
CA ASP A 179 2.04 -31.16 13.27
C ASP A 179 1.97 -29.66 13.61
N HIS A 180 3.03 -29.11 14.23
CA HIS A 180 3.02 -27.73 14.74
C HIS A 180 4.31 -26.98 14.42
N PHE A 181 4.18 -25.94 13.61
CA PHE A 181 5.27 -25.01 13.31
C PHE A 181 4.94 -23.61 13.80
N VAL A 182 5.70 -23.10 14.77
CA VAL A 182 5.52 -21.76 15.34
C VAL A 182 6.80 -20.96 15.22
N LYS A 183 6.68 -19.78 14.65
CA LYS A 183 7.78 -18.83 14.51
C LYS A 183 7.40 -17.48 15.10
N GLY A 184 8.39 -16.76 15.62
CA GLY A 184 8.22 -15.41 16.17
C GLY A 184 9.25 -14.46 15.61
N GLY A 185 8.91 -13.18 15.60
CA GLY A 185 9.83 -12.13 15.17
C GLY A 185 9.56 -10.82 15.85
N LEU A 186 10.60 -10.02 15.99
CA LEU A 186 10.55 -8.67 16.56
C LEU A 186 11.28 -7.69 15.65
N THR A 187 10.73 -6.50 15.48
CA THR A 187 11.38 -5.39 14.76
C THR A 187 11.49 -4.17 15.67
N VAL A 188 12.66 -3.59 15.69
CA VAL A 188 12.92 -2.27 16.29
C VAL A 188 13.16 -1.27 15.15
N LYS A 189 12.49 -0.12 15.22
CA LYS A 189 12.56 0.93 14.19
C LYS A 189 13.00 2.24 14.80
N TYR A 190 13.89 2.92 14.11
CA TYR A 190 14.20 4.31 14.34
C TYR A 190 13.55 5.17 13.27
N LEU A 191 12.72 6.12 13.69
CA LEU A 191 11.95 7.00 12.81
C LEU A 191 12.57 8.39 12.80
N MET A 192 12.79 8.92 11.61
CA MET A 192 13.27 10.27 11.37
C MET A 192 12.15 11.06 10.69
N ALA A 193 11.67 12.11 11.35
CA ALA A 193 10.67 12.98 10.75
C ALA A 193 11.25 13.68 9.52
N GLY A 194 10.49 13.69 8.45
CA GLY A 194 10.77 14.44 7.24
C GLY A 194 9.99 15.75 7.18
N VAL A 195 9.75 16.24 5.97
CA VAL A 195 8.97 17.45 5.71
C VAL A 195 7.48 17.15 5.85
N ASN A 196 6.80 17.93 6.67
CA ASN A 196 5.35 17.90 6.80
C ASN A 196 4.79 19.17 6.16
N GLY A 197 3.77 19.04 5.29
CA GLY A 197 3.04 20.13 4.66
C GLY A 197 1.57 20.11 5.08
N TYR A 198 0.98 21.31 5.19
CA TYR A 198 -0.44 21.53 5.48
C TYR A 198 -1.04 22.37 4.39
#